data_798541e4391dda9bf1e14b066b18d398
#
_entry.id   798541e4391dda9bf1e14b066b18d398
#
_cell.length_a   1.000
_cell.length_b   1.000
_cell.length_c   1.000
_cell.angle_alpha   90.00
_cell.angle_beta   90.00
_cell.angle_gamma   90.00
#
_symmetry.space_group_name_H-M   'P 1'
#
loop_
_entity.id
_entity.type
_entity.pdbx_description
1 polymer ?
#
loop_
_entity_poly.entity_id
_entity_poly.type
_entity_poly.pdbx_seq_one_letter_code
_entity_poly.pdbx_strand_id
1 'polypeptide(L)'
;MKYASELNQRILRDMDDSVLALDNHGRIMYMNPQCQLLLDLQNDVLGRTYAEVFFDRQDARNDDFHQFLVDAVLEKERTHTGTVSFSDARNNNRYLRVTSSFLKSEADHEANGVVLVLSDITETEVLKKKRYDASIVFSCVIACISIYLLLLATLDFIQIHVPTTTLSLILNAMVFCFSLVIYRKTEFSYEELGLKVKDYKATFLPAIGISIALVALLMVVKLLMLLLAPGFFPNDLPFWNWDIGIYGWVGYIFCCIIQEFLARSMLYGSIRKLFDGKYAVIVAMVLSTLLFGAVHIGHGFMYMIGAIILLGSMSGLYEKQRNIWGVAIIHYVMGEAATCLGFIV
;
A
#
# COMPACT_ATOMS: atom_id res chain seq x y z
N MET A 1 -31.71 -10.89 -44.14
CA MET A 1 -32.04 -11.31 -42.76
C MET A 1 -31.12 -12.39 -42.20
N LYS A 2 -30.87 -13.54 -42.86
CA LYS A 2 -30.04 -14.63 -42.32
C LYS A 2 -28.60 -14.21 -41.98
N TYR A 3 -27.95 -13.43 -42.85
CA TYR A 3 -26.56 -12.94 -42.65
C TYR A 3 -26.42 -11.98 -41.46
N ALA A 4 -27.40 -11.08 -41.27
CA ALA A 4 -27.42 -10.17 -40.11
C ALA A 4 -27.61 -10.93 -38.78
N SER A 5 -28.44 -11.97 -38.78
CA SER A 5 -28.64 -12.83 -37.61
C SER A 5 -27.37 -13.62 -37.25
N GLU A 6 -26.69 -14.17 -38.25
CA GLU A 6 -25.40 -14.89 -38.00
C GLU A 6 -24.30 -13.95 -37.54
N LEU A 7 -24.22 -12.71 -38.05
CA LEU A 7 -23.28 -11.70 -37.64
C LEU A 7 -23.53 -11.28 -36.19
N ASN A 8 -24.79 -11.01 -35.83
CA ASN A 8 -25.15 -10.63 -34.47
C ASN A 8 -24.82 -11.74 -33.46
N GLN A 9 -25.08 -13.00 -33.81
CA GLN A 9 -24.71 -14.13 -32.96
C GLN A 9 -23.18 -14.26 -32.79
N ARG A 10 -22.40 -14.00 -33.84
CA ARG A 10 -20.92 -13.99 -33.76
C ARG A 10 -20.43 -12.86 -32.87
N ILE A 11 -20.95 -11.63 -33.04
CA ILE A 11 -20.58 -10.48 -32.23
C ILE A 11 -20.85 -10.80 -30.75
N LEU A 12 -22.03 -11.24 -30.39
CA LEU A 12 -22.38 -11.58 -29.01
C LEU A 12 -21.51 -12.72 -28.44
N ARG A 13 -21.15 -13.69 -29.27
CA ARG A 13 -20.32 -14.84 -28.87
C ARG A 13 -18.87 -14.45 -28.62
N ASP A 14 -18.32 -13.56 -29.47
CA ASP A 14 -16.90 -13.20 -29.47
C ASP A 14 -16.62 -11.91 -28.67
N MET A 15 -17.65 -11.34 -27.99
CA MET A 15 -17.48 -10.21 -27.08
C MET A 15 -16.67 -10.62 -25.84
N ASP A 16 -15.76 -9.75 -25.40
CA ASP A 16 -15.00 -9.90 -24.15
C ASP A 16 -15.89 -9.68 -22.92
N ASP A 17 -16.94 -8.84 -23.03
CA ASP A 17 -17.91 -8.64 -21.97
C ASP A 17 -18.89 -9.83 -21.85
N SER A 18 -19.29 -10.14 -20.63
CA SER A 18 -20.25 -11.18 -20.33
C SER A 18 -21.68 -10.69 -20.57
N VAL A 19 -22.44 -11.41 -21.38
CA VAL A 19 -23.83 -11.06 -21.73
C VAL A 19 -24.80 -12.13 -21.23
N LEU A 20 -25.80 -11.71 -20.45
CA LEU A 20 -26.90 -12.53 -19.94
C LEU A 20 -28.23 -11.90 -20.35
N ALA A 21 -29.12 -12.67 -20.98
CA ALA A 21 -30.46 -12.20 -21.30
C ALA A 21 -31.51 -13.01 -20.54
N LEU A 22 -32.45 -12.29 -19.93
CA LEU A 22 -33.55 -12.84 -19.16
C LEU A 22 -34.89 -12.45 -19.84
N ASP A 23 -35.89 -13.34 -19.78
CA ASP A 23 -37.26 -13.00 -20.17
C ASP A 23 -38.00 -12.21 -19.06
N ASN A 24 -39.26 -11.86 -19.31
CA ASN A 24 -40.13 -11.14 -18.37
C ASN A 24 -40.40 -11.91 -17.06
N HIS A 25 -40.15 -13.21 -17.05
CA HIS A 25 -40.32 -14.08 -15.89
C HIS A 25 -38.99 -14.40 -15.21
N GLY A 26 -37.86 -13.74 -15.64
CA GLY A 26 -36.56 -13.96 -15.14
C GLY A 26 -35.92 -15.29 -15.57
N ARG A 27 -36.40 -15.91 -16.67
CA ARG A 27 -35.80 -17.12 -17.23
C ARG A 27 -34.59 -16.76 -18.10
N ILE A 28 -33.53 -17.51 -17.98
CA ILE A 28 -32.31 -17.31 -18.76
C ILE A 28 -32.55 -17.72 -20.20
N MET A 29 -32.61 -16.73 -21.09
CA MET A 29 -32.82 -16.95 -22.53
C MET A 29 -31.53 -17.14 -23.29
N TYR A 30 -30.48 -16.41 -22.88
CA TYR A 30 -29.18 -16.41 -23.54
C TYR A 30 -28.07 -16.06 -22.56
N MET A 31 -26.90 -16.66 -22.74
CA MET A 31 -25.65 -16.23 -22.17
C MET A 31 -24.51 -16.55 -23.14
N ASN A 32 -23.56 -15.64 -23.27
CA ASN A 32 -22.39 -15.90 -24.08
C ASN A 32 -21.35 -16.73 -23.31
N PRO A 33 -20.31 -17.28 -24.00
CA PRO A 33 -19.29 -18.10 -23.34
C PRO A 33 -18.55 -17.37 -22.21
N GLN A 34 -18.34 -16.06 -22.33
CA GLN A 34 -17.70 -15.26 -21.28
C GLN A 34 -18.56 -15.18 -20.02
N CYS A 35 -19.88 -15.06 -20.17
CA CYS A 35 -20.79 -15.06 -19.02
C CYS A 35 -20.79 -16.42 -18.30
N GLN A 36 -20.70 -17.53 -19.05
CA GLN A 36 -20.58 -18.85 -18.45
C GLN A 36 -19.31 -19.00 -17.63
N LEU A 37 -18.18 -18.52 -18.15
CA LEU A 37 -16.90 -18.55 -17.46
C LEU A 37 -16.88 -17.61 -16.24
N LEU A 38 -17.45 -16.41 -16.39
CA LEU A 38 -17.45 -15.40 -15.33
C LEU A 38 -18.27 -15.84 -14.12
N LEU A 39 -19.48 -16.41 -14.38
CA LEU A 39 -20.42 -16.82 -13.35
C LEU A 39 -20.29 -18.30 -12.95
N ASP A 40 -19.34 -19.02 -13.55
CA ASP A 40 -19.11 -20.48 -13.35
C ASP A 40 -20.41 -21.30 -13.60
N LEU A 41 -21.08 -20.98 -14.72
CA LEU A 41 -22.33 -21.60 -15.12
C LEU A 41 -22.13 -22.55 -16.30
N GLN A 42 -23.00 -23.57 -16.39
CA GLN A 42 -23.08 -24.50 -17.53
C GLN A 42 -24.30 -24.22 -18.40
N ASN A 43 -24.34 -24.79 -19.60
CA ASN A 43 -25.44 -24.58 -20.55
C ASN A 43 -26.81 -25.16 -20.09
N ASP A 44 -26.80 -26.02 -19.08
CA ASP A 44 -28.02 -26.63 -18.52
C ASP A 44 -28.90 -25.65 -17.75
N VAL A 45 -28.47 -24.40 -17.54
CA VAL A 45 -29.24 -23.33 -16.87
C VAL A 45 -30.19 -22.58 -17.83
N LEU A 46 -30.08 -22.79 -19.14
CA LEU A 46 -30.96 -22.13 -20.10
C LEU A 46 -32.42 -22.58 -19.88
N GLY A 47 -33.35 -21.61 -19.87
CA GLY A 47 -34.78 -21.82 -19.59
C GLY A 47 -35.13 -21.90 -18.10
N ARG A 48 -34.16 -22.03 -17.20
CA ARG A 48 -34.39 -21.93 -15.75
C ARG A 48 -34.46 -20.46 -15.31
N THR A 49 -35.14 -20.20 -14.21
CA THR A 49 -35.17 -18.85 -13.65
C THR A 49 -33.84 -18.51 -12.99
N TYR A 50 -33.48 -17.23 -13.03
CA TYR A 50 -32.27 -16.77 -12.33
C TYR A 50 -32.34 -17.07 -10.83
N ALA A 51 -33.53 -17.06 -10.26
CA ALA A 51 -33.78 -17.40 -8.88
C ALA A 51 -33.36 -18.86 -8.57
N GLU A 52 -33.77 -19.81 -9.41
CA GLU A 52 -33.39 -21.23 -9.26
C GLU A 52 -31.86 -21.45 -9.40
N VAL A 53 -31.19 -20.66 -10.22
CA VAL A 53 -29.77 -20.81 -10.50
C VAL A 53 -28.90 -20.16 -9.43
N PHE A 54 -29.31 -18.98 -8.92
CA PHE A 54 -28.49 -18.18 -8.02
C PHE A 54 -28.96 -18.20 -6.57
N PHE A 55 -30.30 -18.34 -6.30
CA PHE A 55 -30.83 -18.31 -4.93
C PHE A 55 -30.91 -19.69 -4.26
N ASP A 56 -30.80 -20.79 -5.00
CA ASP A 56 -30.81 -22.14 -4.43
C ASP A 56 -29.56 -22.46 -3.58
N ARG A 57 -28.55 -21.63 -3.70
CA ARG A 57 -27.41 -21.60 -2.78
C ARG A 57 -27.75 -20.59 -1.68
N GLN A 58 -28.09 -21.04 -0.47
CA GLN A 58 -28.32 -20.23 0.75
C GLN A 58 -27.08 -19.41 1.15
N ASP A 59 -26.56 -18.61 0.25
CA ASP A 59 -25.27 -17.97 0.36
C ASP A 59 -25.44 -16.44 0.25
N ALA A 60 -25.53 -15.79 1.42
CA ALA A 60 -25.64 -14.32 1.53
C ALA A 60 -24.51 -13.54 0.83
N ARG A 61 -23.43 -14.23 0.37
CA ARG A 61 -22.29 -13.60 -0.32
C ARG A 61 -22.64 -12.97 -1.65
N ASN A 62 -23.76 -13.36 -2.28
CA ASN A 62 -24.19 -12.86 -3.57
C ASN A 62 -25.46 -11.99 -3.50
N ASP A 63 -25.83 -11.52 -2.30
CA ASP A 63 -27.06 -10.74 -2.10
C ASP A 63 -27.09 -9.47 -2.95
N ASP A 64 -25.98 -8.75 -3.09
CA ASP A 64 -25.89 -7.55 -3.94
C ASP A 64 -26.19 -7.86 -5.41
N PHE A 65 -25.63 -8.97 -5.91
CA PHE A 65 -25.87 -9.41 -7.29
C PHE A 65 -27.32 -9.87 -7.48
N HIS A 66 -27.85 -10.61 -6.51
CA HIS A 66 -29.25 -11.05 -6.52
C HIS A 66 -30.21 -9.86 -6.50
N GLN A 67 -29.97 -8.88 -5.64
CA GLN A 67 -30.80 -7.68 -5.57
C GLN A 67 -30.78 -6.91 -6.90
N PHE A 68 -29.59 -6.77 -7.52
CA PHE A 68 -29.48 -6.14 -8.82
C PHE A 68 -30.30 -6.85 -9.91
N LEU A 69 -30.30 -8.19 -9.93
CA LEU A 69 -31.10 -8.98 -10.87
C LEU A 69 -32.61 -8.79 -10.64
N VAL A 70 -33.03 -8.76 -9.37
CA VAL A 70 -34.43 -8.50 -8.99
C VAL A 70 -34.85 -7.11 -9.50
N ASP A 71 -34.09 -6.09 -9.21
CA ASP A 71 -34.39 -4.71 -9.60
C ASP A 71 -34.42 -4.56 -11.12
N ALA A 72 -33.48 -5.19 -11.84
CA ALA A 72 -33.43 -5.18 -13.29
C ALA A 72 -34.66 -5.85 -13.96
N VAL A 73 -35.20 -6.90 -13.36
CA VAL A 73 -36.39 -7.60 -13.89
C VAL A 73 -37.69 -6.88 -13.51
N LEU A 74 -37.76 -6.26 -12.34
CA LEU A 74 -38.98 -5.60 -11.86
C LEU A 74 -39.15 -4.18 -12.43
N GLU A 75 -38.06 -3.40 -12.52
CA GLU A 75 -38.09 -2.01 -12.99
C GLU A 75 -37.80 -1.92 -14.50
N LYS A 76 -38.74 -2.37 -15.30
CA LYS A 76 -38.63 -2.55 -16.76
C LYS A 76 -38.43 -1.28 -17.60
N GLU A 77 -38.44 -0.10 -17.02
CA GLU A 77 -38.38 1.16 -17.79
C GLU A 77 -37.06 1.93 -17.64
N ARG A 78 -36.13 1.43 -16.80
CA ARG A 78 -34.86 2.09 -16.52
C ARG A 78 -33.66 1.19 -16.81
N THR A 79 -32.62 1.77 -17.41
CA THR A 79 -31.32 1.16 -17.46
C THR A 79 -30.66 1.30 -16.08
N HIS A 80 -30.32 0.19 -15.45
CA HIS A 80 -29.59 0.19 -14.19
C HIS A 80 -28.11 -0.08 -14.47
N THR A 81 -27.23 0.66 -13.80
CA THR A 81 -25.80 0.38 -13.78
C THR A 81 -25.33 0.38 -12.34
N GLY A 82 -24.65 -0.67 -11.93
CA GLY A 82 -24.13 -0.81 -10.58
C GLY A 82 -22.87 -1.65 -10.54
N THR A 83 -22.16 -1.56 -9.41
CA THR A 83 -21.08 -2.46 -9.08
C THR A 83 -21.55 -3.39 -7.99
N VAL A 84 -21.44 -4.69 -8.20
CA VAL A 84 -21.88 -5.72 -7.28
C VAL A 84 -20.72 -6.65 -6.92
N SER A 85 -20.74 -7.20 -5.72
CA SER A 85 -19.86 -8.29 -5.33
C SER A 85 -20.45 -9.63 -5.79
N PHE A 86 -19.60 -10.49 -6.29
CA PHE A 86 -19.96 -11.84 -6.71
C PHE A 86 -18.89 -12.84 -6.27
N SER A 87 -19.31 -13.93 -5.64
CA SER A 87 -18.44 -15.04 -5.26
C SER A 87 -18.79 -16.27 -6.10
N ASP A 88 -17.81 -16.77 -6.84
CA ASP A 88 -17.98 -18.01 -7.61
C ASP A 88 -18.07 -19.26 -6.70
N ALA A 89 -18.36 -20.42 -7.30
CA ALA A 89 -18.45 -21.69 -6.57
C ALA A 89 -17.15 -22.09 -5.86
N ARG A 90 -16.00 -21.52 -6.27
CA ARG A 90 -14.67 -21.77 -5.69
C ARG A 90 -14.29 -20.76 -4.61
N ASN A 91 -15.24 -19.90 -4.19
CA ASN A 91 -15.00 -18.82 -3.23
C ASN A 91 -14.08 -17.69 -3.71
N ASN A 92 -13.94 -17.48 -5.03
CA ASN A 92 -13.22 -16.33 -5.54
C ASN A 92 -14.18 -15.14 -5.56
N ASN A 93 -13.85 -14.11 -4.79
CA ASN A 93 -14.60 -12.86 -4.76
C ASN A 93 -14.23 -12.00 -5.97
N ARG A 94 -15.24 -11.56 -6.72
CA ARG A 94 -15.12 -10.68 -7.88
C ARG A 94 -15.97 -9.43 -7.67
N TYR A 95 -15.57 -8.35 -8.29
CA TYR A 95 -16.40 -7.14 -8.46
C TYR A 95 -16.84 -7.05 -9.90
N LEU A 96 -18.16 -7.06 -10.10
CA LEU A 96 -18.76 -7.00 -11.41
C LEU A 96 -19.44 -5.64 -11.59
N ARG A 97 -19.13 -4.96 -12.69
CA ARG A 97 -19.97 -3.88 -13.17
C ARG A 97 -21.07 -4.49 -14.00
N VAL A 98 -22.31 -4.25 -13.59
CA VAL A 98 -23.50 -4.78 -14.27
C VAL A 98 -24.28 -3.62 -14.83
N THR A 99 -24.65 -3.71 -16.12
CA THR A 99 -25.54 -2.76 -16.78
C THR A 99 -26.73 -3.54 -17.35
N SER A 100 -27.94 -3.16 -16.99
CA SER A 100 -29.15 -3.73 -17.55
C SER A 100 -29.75 -2.84 -18.64
N SER A 101 -30.30 -3.45 -19.67
CA SER A 101 -31.01 -2.79 -20.75
C SER A 101 -32.21 -3.63 -21.17
N PHE A 102 -33.30 -2.98 -21.66
CA PHE A 102 -34.51 -3.70 -22.06
C PHE A 102 -34.41 -4.27 -23.46
N LEU A 103 -35.00 -5.45 -23.64
CA LEU A 103 -35.36 -5.99 -24.94
C LEU A 103 -36.77 -5.54 -25.24
N LYS A 104 -36.95 -4.67 -26.25
CA LYS A 104 -38.27 -4.28 -26.74
C LYS A 104 -38.71 -5.20 -27.88
N SER A 105 -39.99 -5.63 -27.86
CA SER A 105 -40.59 -6.29 -29.01
C SER A 105 -40.75 -5.31 -30.16
N GLU A 106 -40.42 -5.74 -31.39
CA GLU A 106 -40.71 -4.95 -32.60
C GLU A 106 -42.22 -4.78 -32.87
N ALA A 107 -43.05 -5.69 -32.35
CA ALA A 107 -44.50 -5.72 -32.65
C ALA A 107 -45.34 -4.86 -31.71
N ASP A 108 -45.06 -4.88 -30.39
CA ASP A 108 -45.95 -4.28 -29.39
C ASP A 108 -45.28 -3.16 -28.55
N HIS A 109 -44.02 -2.83 -28.79
CA HIS A 109 -43.22 -1.92 -27.97
C HIS A 109 -43.15 -2.26 -26.46
N GLU A 110 -43.70 -3.41 -26.06
CA GLU A 110 -43.58 -3.92 -24.69
C GLU A 110 -42.19 -4.55 -24.44
N ALA A 111 -41.70 -4.43 -23.20
CA ALA A 111 -40.43 -5.03 -22.80
C ALA A 111 -40.60 -6.56 -22.73
N ASN A 112 -39.87 -7.31 -23.58
CA ASN A 112 -39.89 -8.77 -23.63
C ASN A 112 -38.81 -9.43 -22.79
N GLY A 113 -38.00 -8.63 -22.12
CA GLY A 113 -36.91 -9.13 -21.27
C GLY A 113 -35.89 -8.08 -20.97
N VAL A 114 -34.81 -8.51 -20.32
CA VAL A 114 -33.69 -7.69 -19.90
C VAL A 114 -32.38 -8.31 -20.39
N VAL A 115 -31.51 -7.49 -20.97
CA VAL A 115 -30.11 -7.85 -21.24
C VAL A 115 -29.23 -7.24 -20.18
N LEU A 116 -28.37 -8.06 -19.59
CA LEU A 116 -27.37 -7.69 -18.62
C LEU A 116 -25.99 -7.83 -19.28
N VAL A 117 -25.20 -6.77 -19.21
CA VAL A 117 -23.77 -6.79 -19.58
C VAL A 117 -22.98 -6.72 -18.29
N LEU A 118 -22.13 -7.73 -18.08
CA LEU A 118 -21.30 -7.85 -16.89
C LEU A 118 -19.83 -7.74 -17.29
N SER A 119 -19.12 -6.83 -16.66
CA SER A 119 -17.68 -6.66 -16.85
C SER A 119 -16.96 -6.94 -15.53
N ASP A 120 -15.94 -7.80 -15.54
CA ASP A 120 -15.11 -8.05 -14.38
C ASP A 120 -14.20 -6.83 -14.14
N ILE A 121 -14.44 -6.12 -13.06
CA ILE A 121 -13.68 -4.94 -12.65
C ILE A 121 -12.89 -5.19 -11.37
N THR A 122 -12.68 -6.45 -11.02
CA THR A 122 -12.03 -6.85 -9.75
C THR A 122 -10.65 -6.21 -9.58
N GLU A 123 -9.82 -6.26 -10.61
CA GLU A 123 -8.49 -5.64 -10.58
C GLU A 123 -8.59 -4.13 -10.32
N THR A 124 -9.50 -3.44 -11.01
CA THR A 124 -9.70 -2.00 -10.85
C THR A 124 -10.16 -1.64 -9.44
N GLU A 125 -11.12 -2.37 -8.87
CA GLU A 125 -11.63 -2.09 -7.52
C GLU A 125 -10.60 -2.44 -6.44
N VAL A 126 -9.84 -3.51 -6.60
CA VAL A 126 -8.73 -3.85 -5.71
C VAL A 126 -7.63 -2.77 -5.75
N LEU A 127 -7.29 -2.26 -6.95
CA LEU A 127 -6.32 -1.18 -7.08
C LEU A 127 -6.83 0.13 -6.48
N LYS A 128 -8.10 0.48 -6.66
CA LYS A 128 -8.73 1.64 -6.01
C LYS A 128 -8.63 1.55 -4.49
N LYS A 129 -8.98 0.39 -3.92
CA LYS A 129 -8.92 0.16 -2.49
C LYS A 129 -7.49 0.31 -1.96
N LYS A 130 -6.52 -0.29 -2.65
CA LYS A 130 -5.09 -0.17 -2.29
C LYS A 130 -4.59 1.27 -2.34
N ARG A 131 -5.03 2.06 -3.32
CA ARG A 131 -4.70 3.49 -3.40
C ARG A 131 -5.37 4.30 -2.30
N TYR A 132 -6.62 4.01 -1.99
CA TYR A 132 -7.33 4.64 -0.87
C TYR A 132 -6.62 4.37 0.46
N ASP A 133 -6.27 3.12 0.74
CA ASP A 133 -5.50 2.75 1.92
C ASP A 133 -4.14 3.46 1.96
N ALA A 134 -3.43 3.51 0.84
CA ALA A 134 -2.17 4.24 0.73
C ALA A 134 -2.34 5.75 0.99
N SER A 135 -3.45 6.35 0.56
CA SER A 135 -3.74 7.77 0.81
C SER A 135 -4.00 8.05 2.30
N ILE A 136 -4.67 7.14 3.00
CA ILE A 136 -4.86 7.23 4.48
C ILE A 136 -3.50 7.19 5.17
N VAL A 137 -2.65 6.22 4.83
CA VAL A 137 -1.31 6.09 5.42
C VAL A 137 -0.50 7.35 5.18
N PHE A 138 -0.44 7.82 3.93
CA PHE A 138 0.29 9.02 3.57
C PHE A 138 -0.20 10.26 4.33
N SER A 139 -1.52 10.45 4.41
CA SER A 139 -2.13 11.57 5.14
C SER A 139 -1.79 11.52 6.63
N CYS A 140 -1.86 10.34 7.26
CA CYS A 140 -1.47 10.16 8.66
C CYS A 140 0.02 10.50 8.88
N VAL A 141 0.90 10.05 7.98
CA VAL A 141 2.34 10.32 8.10
C VAL A 141 2.64 11.81 7.93
N ILE A 142 2.04 12.45 6.92
CA ILE A 142 2.22 13.90 6.72
C ILE A 142 1.68 14.69 7.92
N ALA A 143 0.52 14.31 8.47
CA ALA A 143 -0.01 14.93 9.68
C ALA A 143 0.95 14.75 10.88
N CYS A 144 1.47 13.54 11.08
CA CYS A 144 2.45 13.24 12.13
C CYS A 144 3.71 14.12 11.99
N ILE A 145 4.31 14.18 10.80
CA ILE A 145 5.49 14.99 10.51
C ILE A 145 5.19 16.49 10.74
N SER A 146 4.04 16.97 10.23
CA SER A 146 3.66 18.36 10.35
C SER A 146 3.45 18.80 11.81
N ILE A 147 2.78 17.95 12.62
CA ILE A 147 2.57 18.19 14.04
C ILE A 147 3.92 18.23 14.77
N TYR A 148 4.84 17.30 14.45
CA TYR A 148 6.16 17.25 15.06
C TYR A 148 6.99 18.49 14.72
N LEU A 149 7.02 18.89 13.43
CA LEU A 149 7.75 20.12 13.02
C LEU A 149 7.15 21.38 13.63
N LEU A 150 5.81 21.47 13.76
CA LEU A 150 5.15 22.56 14.44
C LEU A 150 5.52 22.60 15.94
N LEU A 151 5.60 21.43 16.58
CA LEU A 151 6.08 21.32 17.96
C LEU A 151 7.51 21.87 18.09
N LEU A 152 8.44 21.46 17.22
CA LEU A 152 9.82 21.95 17.22
C LEU A 152 9.86 23.48 17.04
N ALA A 153 9.14 24.02 16.06
CA ALA A 153 9.08 25.45 15.82
C ALA A 153 8.48 26.23 17.02
N THR A 154 7.47 25.63 17.68
CA THR A 154 6.88 26.23 18.89
C THR A 154 7.87 26.27 20.06
N LEU A 155 8.58 25.15 20.31
CA LEU A 155 9.60 25.05 21.36
C LEU A 155 10.74 26.07 21.13
N ASP A 156 11.18 26.23 19.88
CA ASP A 156 12.19 27.21 19.51
C ASP A 156 11.67 28.64 19.74
N PHE A 157 10.44 28.95 19.29
CA PHE A 157 9.82 30.26 19.48
C PHE A 157 9.70 30.68 20.94
N ILE A 158 9.32 29.73 21.84
CA ILE A 158 9.21 30.01 23.29
C ILE A 158 10.52 29.78 24.04
N GLN A 159 11.61 29.50 23.33
CA GLN A 159 12.98 29.30 23.85
C GLN A 159 13.06 28.19 24.92
N ILE A 160 12.26 27.12 24.78
CA ILE A 160 12.33 25.95 25.65
C ILE A 160 13.27 24.91 25.00
N HIS A 161 14.37 24.60 25.71
CA HIS A 161 15.29 23.56 25.32
C HIS A 161 14.81 22.19 25.83
N VAL A 162 14.52 21.30 24.89
CA VAL A 162 14.12 19.90 25.17
C VAL A 162 15.27 18.99 24.75
N PRO A 163 15.69 18.03 25.60
CA PRO A 163 16.72 17.06 25.23
C PRO A 163 16.34 16.28 23.96
N THR A 164 17.32 16.01 23.09
CA THR A 164 17.14 15.27 21.84
C THR A 164 16.51 13.89 22.04
N THR A 165 16.87 13.20 23.14
CA THR A 165 16.26 11.93 23.55
C THR A 165 14.76 12.06 23.79
N THR A 166 14.32 13.15 24.45
CA THR A 166 12.89 13.42 24.69
C THR A 166 12.15 13.71 23.38
N LEU A 167 12.75 14.48 22.46
CA LEU A 167 12.18 14.74 21.13
C LEU A 167 12.01 13.44 20.32
N SER A 168 13.02 12.56 20.37
CA SER A 168 12.94 11.24 19.74
C SER A 168 11.82 10.37 20.33
N LEU A 169 11.66 10.38 21.66
CA LEU A 169 10.57 9.64 22.32
C LEU A 169 9.19 10.19 21.94
N ILE A 170 9.02 11.51 21.86
CA ILE A 170 7.78 12.14 21.40
C ILE A 170 7.47 11.72 19.98
N LEU A 171 8.43 11.81 19.06
CA LEU A 171 8.23 11.37 17.67
C LEU A 171 7.85 9.90 17.60
N ASN A 172 8.57 9.02 18.30
CA ASN A 172 8.28 7.59 18.31
C ASN A 172 6.88 7.28 18.88
N ALA A 173 6.45 7.98 19.93
CA ALA A 173 5.11 7.85 20.48
C ALA A 173 4.03 8.31 19.50
N MET A 174 4.26 9.42 18.77
CA MET A 174 3.36 9.89 17.72
C MET A 174 3.26 8.87 16.59
N VAL A 175 4.39 8.34 16.09
CA VAL A 175 4.43 7.30 15.06
C VAL A 175 3.64 6.07 15.52
N PHE A 176 3.80 5.64 16.75
CA PHE A 176 3.07 4.51 17.32
C PHE A 176 1.55 4.77 17.33
N CYS A 177 1.11 5.95 17.82
CA CYS A 177 -0.32 6.31 17.83
C CYS A 177 -0.92 6.33 16.41
N PHE A 178 -0.24 6.96 15.44
CA PHE A 178 -0.69 6.95 14.05
C PHE A 178 -0.69 5.54 13.44
N SER A 179 0.27 4.69 13.81
CA SER A 179 0.30 3.28 13.37
C SER A 179 -0.93 2.49 13.81
N LEU A 180 -1.44 2.76 15.03
CA LEU A 180 -2.69 2.15 15.51
C LEU A 180 -3.90 2.59 14.68
N VAL A 181 -3.95 3.87 14.29
CA VAL A 181 -5.03 4.37 13.41
C VAL A 181 -4.95 3.69 12.04
N ILE A 182 -3.75 3.60 11.46
CA ILE A 182 -3.52 2.96 10.17
C ILE A 182 -3.92 1.48 10.23
N TYR A 183 -3.48 0.75 11.25
CA TYR A 183 -3.82 -0.67 11.44
C TYR A 183 -5.34 -0.91 11.47
N ARG A 184 -6.11 0.02 12.09
CA ARG A 184 -7.58 -0.09 12.16
C ARG A 184 -8.32 0.32 10.89
N LYS A 185 -7.71 1.13 10.05
CA LYS A 185 -8.36 1.76 8.89
C LYS A 185 -7.94 1.19 7.55
N THR A 186 -6.88 0.38 7.51
CA THR A 186 -6.35 -0.20 6.28
C THR A 186 -6.23 -1.72 6.41
N GLU A 187 -6.22 -2.40 5.27
CA GLU A 187 -6.10 -3.87 5.18
C GLU A 187 -4.69 -4.29 4.73
N PHE A 188 -3.65 -3.48 5.02
CA PHE A 188 -2.29 -3.86 4.65
C PHE A 188 -1.83 -5.11 5.41
N SER A 189 -1.32 -6.08 4.66
CA SER A 189 -0.69 -7.26 5.22
C SER A 189 0.69 -6.94 5.81
N TYR A 190 1.18 -7.77 6.74
CA TYR A 190 2.55 -7.65 7.28
C TYR A 190 3.63 -7.71 6.19
N GLU A 191 3.35 -8.41 5.08
CA GLU A 191 4.25 -8.47 3.93
C GLU A 191 4.29 -7.12 3.19
N GLU A 192 3.13 -6.51 2.95
CA GLU A 192 3.03 -5.19 2.31
C GLU A 192 3.65 -4.07 3.16
N LEU A 193 3.63 -4.23 4.48
CA LEU A 193 4.30 -3.34 5.43
C LEU A 193 5.80 -3.65 5.59
N GLY A 194 6.34 -4.64 4.88
CA GLY A 194 7.76 -4.99 4.98
C GLY A 194 8.19 -5.59 6.32
N LEU A 195 7.25 -6.11 7.11
CA LEU A 195 7.52 -6.71 8.42
C LEU A 195 7.87 -8.21 8.32
N LYS A 196 7.53 -8.86 7.20
CA LYS A 196 7.79 -10.28 6.95
C LYS A 196 9.13 -10.46 6.24
N VAL A 197 9.99 -11.30 6.80
CA VAL A 197 11.25 -11.73 6.16
C VAL A 197 10.97 -12.95 5.29
N LYS A 198 11.26 -12.87 4.00
CA LYS A 198 11.11 -14.01 3.05
C LYS A 198 12.35 -14.91 3.04
N ASP A 199 13.53 -14.30 3.04
CA ASP A 199 14.82 -14.97 3.04
C ASP A 199 15.74 -14.31 4.06
N TYR A 200 16.06 -15.03 5.14
CA TYR A 200 16.88 -14.54 6.23
C TYR A 200 18.33 -14.29 5.76
N LYS A 201 18.90 -15.18 4.94
CA LYS A 201 20.28 -15.01 4.45
C LYS A 201 20.40 -13.80 3.52
N ALA A 202 19.47 -13.66 2.57
CA ALA A 202 19.44 -12.51 1.67
C ALA A 202 19.11 -11.19 2.38
N THR A 203 18.49 -11.23 3.56
CA THR A 203 18.20 -10.04 4.36
C THR A 203 19.39 -9.65 5.23
N PHE A 204 19.90 -10.56 6.05
CA PHE A 204 20.85 -10.22 7.11
C PHE A 204 22.30 -10.22 6.65
N LEU A 205 22.72 -11.10 5.76
CA LEU A 205 24.10 -11.20 5.33
C LEU A 205 24.59 -9.92 4.60
N PRO A 206 23.86 -9.37 3.63
CA PRO A 206 24.21 -8.08 3.03
C PRO A 206 24.17 -6.94 4.03
N ALA A 207 23.21 -6.91 4.96
CA ALA A 207 23.11 -5.87 5.97
C ALA A 207 24.36 -5.83 6.87
N ILE A 208 24.83 -6.98 7.35
CA ILE A 208 26.05 -7.09 8.15
C ILE A 208 27.27 -6.63 7.35
N GLY A 209 27.42 -7.13 6.11
CA GLY A 209 28.56 -6.76 5.25
C GLY A 209 28.60 -5.25 4.96
N ILE A 210 27.47 -4.65 4.63
CA ILE A 210 27.33 -3.21 4.39
C ILE A 210 27.64 -2.43 5.69
N SER A 211 27.12 -2.87 6.84
CA SER A 211 27.39 -2.22 8.13
C SER A 211 28.88 -2.18 8.43
N ILE A 212 29.59 -3.29 8.27
CA ILE A 212 31.03 -3.37 8.48
C ILE A 212 31.78 -2.39 7.56
N ALA A 213 31.44 -2.37 6.28
CA ALA A 213 32.05 -1.49 5.28
C ALA A 213 31.82 0.01 5.62
N LEU A 214 30.58 0.35 6.02
CA LEU A 214 30.23 1.73 6.37
C LEU A 214 30.88 2.19 7.66
N VAL A 215 30.98 1.33 8.69
CA VAL A 215 31.73 1.64 9.94
C VAL A 215 33.20 1.88 9.63
N ALA A 216 33.81 1.02 8.81
CA ALA A 216 35.20 1.20 8.39
C ALA A 216 35.39 2.54 7.64
N LEU A 217 34.48 2.88 6.74
CA LEU A 217 34.47 4.17 6.04
C LEU A 217 34.33 5.34 7.03
N LEU A 218 33.47 5.26 8.02
CA LEU A 218 33.27 6.31 9.01
C LEU A 218 34.51 6.51 9.88
N MET A 219 35.22 5.41 10.23
CA MET A 219 36.52 5.47 10.93
C MET A 219 37.58 6.18 10.09
N VAL A 220 37.63 5.88 8.77
CA VAL A 220 38.56 6.58 7.86
C VAL A 220 38.22 8.07 7.76
N VAL A 221 36.92 8.41 7.66
CA VAL A 221 36.48 9.81 7.66
C VAL A 221 36.90 10.52 8.95
N LYS A 222 36.74 9.91 10.13
CA LYS A 222 37.21 10.50 11.40
C LYS A 222 38.72 10.72 11.39
N LEU A 223 39.48 9.74 10.93
CA LEU A 223 40.98 9.90 10.83
C LEU A 223 41.35 11.07 9.93
N LEU A 224 40.71 11.19 8.76
CA LEU A 224 40.95 12.31 7.85
C LEU A 224 40.55 13.65 8.49
N MET A 225 39.43 13.70 9.19
CA MET A 225 38.99 14.92 9.87
C MET A 225 39.92 15.32 11.01
N LEU A 226 40.48 14.38 11.79
CA LEU A 226 41.47 14.66 12.81
C LEU A 226 42.77 15.25 12.23
N LEU A 227 43.11 14.87 10.98
CA LEU A 227 44.29 15.41 10.27
C LEU A 227 44.01 16.77 9.63
N LEU A 228 42.83 16.97 9.03
CA LEU A 228 42.53 18.17 8.23
C LEU A 228 41.78 19.26 9.01
N ALA A 229 41.07 18.89 10.05
CA ALA A 229 40.24 19.77 10.89
C ALA A 229 40.30 19.34 12.36
N PRO A 230 41.48 19.39 13.03
CA PRO A 230 41.65 18.84 14.37
C PRO A 230 40.76 19.46 15.45
N GLY A 231 40.25 20.70 15.22
CA GLY A 231 39.33 21.35 16.15
C GLY A 231 37.84 20.94 16.00
N PHE A 232 37.53 20.02 15.09
CA PHE A 232 36.13 19.57 14.91
C PHE A 232 35.66 18.68 16.06
N PHE A 233 36.55 17.84 16.59
CA PHE A 233 36.24 16.96 17.73
C PHE A 233 36.81 17.56 19.01
N PRO A 234 36.14 17.41 20.18
CA PRO A 234 36.69 17.75 21.46
C PRO A 234 38.01 17.00 21.71
N ASN A 235 39.01 17.72 22.28
CA ASN A 235 40.37 17.17 22.48
C ASN A 235 40.45 15.99 23.47
N ASP A 236 39.46 15.86 24.34
CA ASP A 236 39.34 14.82 25.36
C ASP A 236 38.54 13.60 24.90
N LEU A 237 37.99 13.65 23.69
CA LEU A 237 37.17 12.56 23.17
C LEU A 237 38.05 11.41 22.65
N PRO A 238 37.90 10.18 23.15
CA PRO A 238 38.65 9.03 22.61
C PRO A 238 38.31 8.80 21.15
N PHE A 239 39.20 8.13 20.39
CA PHE A 239 38.91 7.80 19.00
C PHE A 239 37.61 7.00 18.85
N TRP A 240 37.34 6.09 19.79
CA TRP A 240 36.12 5.31 19.93
C TRP A 240 35.68 5.33 21.39
N ASN A 241 34.52 5.91 21.66
CA ASN A 241 33.92 5.97 22.99
C ASN A 241 32.86 4.85 23.14
N TRP A 242 33.05 3.97 24.12
CA TRP A 242 32.09 2.90 24.44
C TRP A 242 31.04 3.31 25.50
N ASP A 243 31.24 4.44 26.16
CA ASP A 243 30.41 4.89 27.27
C ASP A 243 29.21 5.72 26.75
N ILE A 244 28.29 5.03 26.09
CA ILE A 244 27.02 5.61 25.61
C ILE A 244 25.83 5.16 26.46
N GLY A 245 26.08 4.39 27.53
CA GLY A 245 25.07 3.88 28.42
C GLY A 245 24.16 2.81 27.82
N ILE A 246 23.52 2.03 28.72
CA ILE A 246 22.66 0.92 28.28
C ILE A 246 21.44 1.37 27.49
N TYR A 247 20.91 2.57 27.76
CA TYR A 247 19.78 3.13 27.03
C TYR A 247 20.15 3.50 25.60
N GLY A 248 21.37 3.95 25.34
CA GLY A 248 21.92 4.11 23.98
C GLY A 248 21.90 2.76 23.26
N TRP A 249 22.59 1.78 23.78
CA TRP A 249 22.73 0.47 23.16
C TRP A 249 21.38 -0.25 22.93
N VAL A 250 20.52 -0.35 23.94
CA VAL A 250 19.30 -1.15 23.86
C VAL A 250 18.11 -0.32 23.37
N GLY A 251 17.94 0.89 23.88
CA GLY A 251 16.82 1.75 23.52
C GLY A 251 16.83 2.18 22.05
N TYR A 252 18.02 2.43 21.50
CA TYR A 252 18.17 2.87 20.11
C TYR A 252 17.80 1.78 19.09
N ILE A 253 17.88 0.48 19.44
CA ILE A 253 17.38 -0.60 18.59
C ILE A 253 15.89 -0.38 18.26
N PHE A 254 15.08 -0.12 19.28
CA PHE A 254 13.64 0.11 19.12
C PHE A 254 13.36 1.39 18.32
N CYS A 255 14.12 2.45 18.57
CA CYS A 255 14.01 3.68 17.79
C CYS A 255 14.29 3.44 16.30
N CYS A 256 15.36 2.72 15.96
CA CYS A 256 15.69 2.39 14.57
C CYS A 256 14.60 1.57 13.88
N ILE A 257 14.04 0.56 14.56
CA ILE A 257 12.94 -0.24 14.02
C ILE A 257 11.70 0.64 13.72
N ILE A 258 11.31 1.50 14.68
CA ILE A 258 10.16 2.41 14.51
C ILE A 258 10.42 3.42 13.39
N GLN A 259 11.62 3.97 13.31
CA GLN A 259 12.01 4.95 12.30
C GLN A 259 12.07 4.34 10.90
N GLU A 260 12.63 3.12 10.75
CA GLU A 260 12.60 2.42 9.46
C GLU A 260 11.17 2.00 9.08
N PHE A 261 10.34 1.63 10.03
CA PHE A 261 8.92 1.38 9.79
C PHE A 261 8.22 2.64 9.27
N LEU A 262 8.43 3.80 9.89
CA LEU A 262 7.90 5.07 9.42
C LEU A 262 8.39 5.39 7.99
N ALA A 263 9.72 5.35 7.80
CA ALA A 263 10.33 5.79 6.56
C ALA A 263 10.06 4.85 5.38
N ARG A 264 10.11 3.54 5.61
CA ARG A 264 10.01 2.52 4.55
C ARG A 264 8.61 1.95 4.37
N SER A 265 8.00 1.50 5.46
CA SER A 265 6.68 0.87 5.37
C SER A 265 5.60 1.91 5.11
N MET A 266 5.57 2.96 5.92
CA MET A 266 4.52 3.95 5.84
C MET A 266 4.77 4.96 4.73
N LEU A 267 5.87 5.71 4.79
CA LEU A 267 6.10 6.84 3.89
C LEU A 267 6.46 6.37 2.48
N TYR A 268 7.55 5.61 2.33
CA TYR A 268 7.95 5.08 1.02
C TYR A 268 6.85 4.17 0.43
N GLY A 269 6.29 3.25 1.23
CA GLY A 269 5.28 2.30 0.79
C GLY A 269 4.01 2.97 0.29
N SER A 270 3.51 4.02 0.97
CA SER A 270 2.34 4.77 0.53
C SER A 270 2.62 5.60 -0.73
N ILE A 271 3.72 6.34 -0.78
CA ILE A 271 4.10 7.11 -1.98
C ILE A 271 4.23 6.18 -3.18
N ARG A 272 4.89 5.03 -3.03
CA ARG A 272 5.08 4.05 -4.09
C ARG A 272 3.77 3.51 -4.68
N LYS A 273 2.71 3.44 -3.86
CA LYS A 273 1.36 2.98 -4.28
C LYS A 273 0.50 4.12 -4.85
N LEU A 274 0.78 5.37 -4.50
CA LEU A 274 0.06 6.55 -5.00
C LEU A 274 0.52 6.96 -6.40
N PHE A 275 1.79 6.73 -6.74
CA PHE A 275 2.35 7.09 -8.03
C PHE A 275 2.44 5.88 -8.96
N ASP A 276 2.05 6.09 -10.22
CA ASP A 276 2.18 5.10 -11.29
C ASP A 276 3.39 5.39 -12.19
N GLY A 277 3.77 4.36 -12.95
CA GLY A 277 4.77 4.46 -13.99
C GLY A 277 6.21 4.25 -13.51
N LYS A 278 7.14 4.39 -14.46
CA LYS A 278 8.56 4.01 -14.29
C LYS A 278 9.32 4.82 -13.22
N TYR A 279 8.85 6.02 -12.90
CA TYR A 279 9.50 6.90 -11.92
C TYR A 279 8.96 6.76 -10.50
N ALA A 280 7.90 5.98 -10.27
CA ALA A 280 7.26 5.85 -8.96
C ALA A 280 8.23 5.40 -7.86
N VAL A 281 9.19 4.52 -8.17
CA VAL A 281 10.25 4.08 -7.23
C VAL A 281 11.15 5.25 -6.85
N ILE A 282 11.63 6.00 -7.83
CA ILE A 282 12.55 7.13 -7.61
C ILE A 282 11.85 8.23 -6.81
N VAL A 283 10.61 8.57 -7.17
CA VAL A 283 9.81 9.57 -6.43
C VAL A 283 9.62 9.13 -4.98
N ALA A 284 9.27 7.87 -4.74
CA ALA A 284 9.10 7.34 -3.39
C ALA A 284 10.42 7.39 -2.60
N MET A 285 11.56 7.03 -3.21
CA MET A 285 12.88 7.10 -2.57
C MET A 285 13.24 8.53 -2.19
N VAL A 286 13.13 9.46 -3.12
CA VAL A 286 13.51 10.86 -2.90
C VAL A 286 12.62 11.52 -1.85
N LEU A 287 11.30 11.43 -1.99
CA LEU A 287 10.37 12.08 -1.06
C LEU A 287 10.47 11.49 0.35
N SER A 288 10.54 10.15 0.48
CA SER A 288 10.67 9.54 1.80
C SER A 288 12.00 9.91 2.48
N THR A 289 13.09 10.00 1.71
CA THR A 289 14.41 10.39 2.22
C THR A 289 14.41 11.85 2.69
N LEU A 290 13.86 12.77 1.90
CA LEU A 290 13.80 14.18 2.27
C LEU A 290 12.92 14.43 3.49
N LEU A 291 11.72 13.82 3.53
CA LEU A 291 10.80 13.96 4.66
C LEU A 291 11.37 13.33 5.94
N PHE A 292 12.04 12.19 5.83
CA PHE A 292 12.74 11.58 6.96
C PHE A 292 13.89 12.45 7.47
N GLY A 293 14.66 13.04 6.56
CA GLY A 293 15.69 14.01 6.95
C GLY A 293 15.10 15.22 7.67
N ALA A 294 14.00 15.76 7.17
CA ALA A 294 13.36 16.94 7.74
C ALA A 294 12.98 16.77 9.22
N VAL A 295 12.52 15.59 9.64
CA VAL A 295 12.19 15.33 11.06
C VAL A 295 13.43 15.31 11.97
N HIS A 296 14.64 15.22 11.41
CA HIS A 296 15.89 15.25 12.16
C HIS A 296 16.44 16.66 12.36
N ILE A 297 15.78 17.71 11.84
CA ILE A 297 16.24 19.10 11.98
C ILE A 297 16.38 19.50 13.47
N GLY A 298 15.53 18.97 14.34
CA GLY A 298 15.60 19.22 15.78
C GLY A 298 16.87 18.69 16.46
N HIS A 299 17.63 17.81 15.79
CA HIS A 299 18.93 17.30 16.25
C HIS A 299 20.10 18.06 15.63
N GLY A 300 19.84 19.04 14.76
CA GLY A 300 20.81 19.88 14.09
C GLY A 300 20.99 19.57 12.61
N PHE A 301 21.54 20.56 11.88
CA PHE A 301 21.68 20.48 10.41
C PHE A 301 22.52 19.30 9.94
N MET A 302 23.67 19.04 10.59
CA MET A 302 24.55 17.93 10.20
C MET A 302 23.89 16.57 10.42
N TYR A 303 23.09 16.45 11.48
CA TYR A 303 22.31 15.24 11.75
C TYR A 303 21.27 14.99 10.67
N MET A 304 20.54 16.05 10.25
CA MET A 304 19.60 16.01 9.16
C MET A 304 20.24 15.53 7.85
N ILE A 305 21.39 16.08 7.49
CA ILE A 305 22.11 15.68 6.26
C ILE A 305 22.60 14.23 6.37
N GLY A 306 23.14 13.83 7.53
CA GLY A 306 23.52 12.43 7.79
C GLY A 306 22.35 11.46 7.62
N ALA A 307 21.18 11.80 8.15
CA ALA A 307 19.96 11.00 8.00
C ALA A 307 19.51 10.88 6.54
N ILE A 308 19.58 11.97 5.75
CA ILE A 308 19.28 11.95 4.31
C ILE A 308 20.24 11.01 3.57
N ILE A 309 21.54 11.14 3.80
CA ILE A 309 22.57 10.32 3.15
C ILE A 309 22.38 8.85 3.52
N LEU A 310 22.20 8.54 4.81
CA LEU A 310 22.01 7.18 5.30
C LEU A 310 20.75 6.54 4.69
N LEU A 311 19.59 7.18 4.82
CA LEU A 311 18.35 6.64 4.31
C LEU A 311 18.37 6.48 2.79
N GLY A 312 18.90 7.48 2.08
CA GLY A 312 19.03 7.46 0.61
C GLY A 312 19.89 6.31 0.12
N SER A 313 21.08 6.11 0.74
CA SER A 313 22.01 5.04 0.38
C SER A 313 21.43 3.63 0.58
N MET A 314 20.59 3.44 1.61
CA MET A 314 19.94 2.16 1.90
C MET A 314 18.67 1.90 1.06
N SER A 315 18.18 2.89 0.30
CA SER A 315 16.90 2.77 -0.44
C SER A 315 16.95 1.65 -1.50
N GLY A 316 18.07 1.46 -2.17
CA GLY A 316 18.26 0.36 -3.14
C GLY A 316 18.22 -1.03 -2.49
N LEU A 317 18.81 -1.15 -1.29
CA LEU A 317 18.76 -2.41 -0.53
C LEU A 317 17.32 -2.74 -0.11
N TYR A 318 16.61 -1.76 0.45
CA TYR A 318 15.21 -1.92 0.83
C TYR A 318 14.33 -2.32 -0.37
N GLU A 319 14.49 -1.67 -1.52
CA GLU A 319 13.71 -1.99 -2.72
C GLU A 319 13.93 -3.44 -3.17
N LYS A 320 15.14 -3.97 -2.99
CA LYS A 320 15.49 -5.37 -3.30
C LYS A 320 14.94 -6.35 -2.28
N GLN A 321 15.03 -6.04 -0.99
CA GLN A 321 14.65 -6.94 0.10
C GLN A 321 13.15 -6.88 0.45
N ARG A 322 12.50 -5.74 0.24
CA ARG A 322 11.10 -5.48 0.59
C ARG A 322 10.76 -5.79 2.05
N ASN A 323 11.74 -5.64 2.94
CA ASN A 323 11.52 -5.70 4.39
C ASN A 323 12.44 -4.71 5.11
N ILE A 324 12.03 -4.29 6.32
CA ILE A 324 12.73 -3.25 7.07
C ILE A 324 13.95 -3.77 7.88
N TRP A 325 14.05 -5.09 8.07
CA TRP A 325 14.98 -5.65 9.06
C TRP A 325 16.46 -5.46 8.68
N GLY A 326 16.79 -5.65 7.40
CA GLY A 326 18.16 -5.43 6.92
C GLY A 326 18.59 -3.98 7.05
N VAL A 327 17.74 -3.03 6.63
CA VAL A 327 18.04 -1.60 6.74
C VAL A 327 18.01 -1.11 8.18
N ALA A 328 17.18 -1.67 9.06
CA ALA A 328 17.16 -1.34 10.49
C ALA A 328 18.47 -1.73 11.19
N ILE A 329 19.09 -2.86 10.82
CA ILE A 329 20.42 -3.24 11.32
C ILE A 329 21.49 -2.22 10.89
N ILE A 330 21.48 -1.84 9.60
CA ILE A 330 22.44 -0.85 9.10
C ILE A 330 22.24 0.49 9.81
N HIS A 331 21.00 0.93 9.96
CA HIS A 331 20.65 2.16 10.66
C HIS A 331 21.17 2.16 12.10
N TYR A 332 20.87 1.08 12.83
CA TYR A 332 21.34 0.92 14.21
C TYR A 332 22.87 0.94 14.31
N VAL A 333 23.56 0.11 13.52
CA VAL A 333 25.03 0.02 13.56
C VAL A 333 25.68 1.36 13.19
N MET A 334 25.13 2.06 12.19
CA MET A 334 25.68 3.36 11.77
C MET A 334 25.42 4.47 12.78
N GLY A 335 24.25 4.52 13.40
CA GLY A 335 23.94 5.50 14.44
C GLY A 335 24.83 5.31 15.66
N GLU A 336 24.97 4.08 16.15
CA GLU A 336 25.86 3.76 17.27
C GLU A 336 27.34 4.05 16.94
N ALA A 337 27.80 3.66 15.75
CA ALA A 337 29.17 3.96 15.34
C ALA A 337 29.42 5.47 15.23
N ALA A 338 28.43 6.25 14.73
CA ALA A 338 28.56 7.70 14.67
C ALA A 338 28.63 8.34 16.06
N THR A 339 27.86 7.83 17.03
CA THR A 339 27.90 8.25 18.43
C THR A 339 29.26 7.86 19.08
N CYS A 340 29.69 6.60 18.95
CA CYS A 340 30.95 6.13 19.48
C CYS A 340 32.17 6.90 18.91
N LEU A 341 32.07 7.30 17.64
CA LEU A 341 33.12 8.10 16.98
C LEU A 341 32.99 9.62 17.25
N GLY A 342 31.96 10.08 17.97
CA GLY A 342 31.74 11.48 18.30
C GLY A 342 31.31 12.37 17.16
N PHE A 343 30.70 11.81 16.10
CA PHE A 343 30.00 12.58 15.06
C PHE A 343 28.66 13.08 15.55
N ILE A 344 28.11 12.36 16.55
CA ILE A 344 26.82 12.64 17.19
C ILE A 344 27.15 12.77 18.70
N VAL A 345 26.82 13.91 19.28
CA VAL A 345 27.01 14.22 20.69
C VAL A 345 25.64 14.34 21.37
#